data_806056873524ffeee981a94db6927304
#
_entry.id   806056873524ffeee981a94db6927304
#
_cell.length_a   1.000
_cell.length_b   1.000
_cell.length_c   1.000
_cell.angle_alpha   90.00
_cell.angle_beta   90.00
_cell.angle_gamma   90.00
#
_symmetry.space_group_name_H-M   'P 1'
#
loop_
_entity.id
_entity.type
_entity.pdbx_description
1 polymer ?
#
loop_
_entity_poly.entity_id
_entity_poly.type
_entity_poly.pdbx_seq_one_letter_code
_entity_poly.pdbx_strand_id
1 'polypeptide(L)'
;GSVFIDGTDVRDVNIRDLRQLMGIVSQQAILFNDTFYNNISFSIDTGAEMDSVARAAKIANAHDFITETAEGYQNTVGEGGNKLSGGQRQRISIARAIMANPPILILDEATSALDTESERLVQDAMLRLMENRTSIIIAHRLSTIQHADMIVVVEDGRIEEYGTHEELILNPGS
;
A
#
# COMPACT_ATOMS: atom_id res chain seq x y z
N GLY A 1 4.88 25.00 8.19
CA GLY A 1 3.60 24.48 7.70
C GLY A 1 2.82 23.71 8.75
N SER A 2 1.60 23.38 8.49
CA SER A 2 0.72 22.58 9.35
C SER A 2 0.04 21.51 8.53
N VAL A 3 -0.21 20.36 9.14
CA VAL A 3 -0.96 19.24 8.56
C VAL A 3 -2.19 18.99 9.43
N PHE A 4 -3.35 18.89 8.80
CA PHE A 4 -4.62 18.66 9.46
C PHE A 4 -5.27 17.37 8.97
N ILE A 5 -5.88 16.62 9.88
CA ILE A 5 -6.73 15.48 9.57
C ILE A 5 -8.11 15.79 10.16
N ASP A 6 -9.13 15.85 9.31
CA ASP A 6 -10.51 16.23 9.70
C ASP A 6 -10.57 17.51 10.58
N GLY A 7 -9.78 18.53 10.20
CA GLY A 7 -9.71 19.82 10.88
C GLY A 7 -8.89 19.84 12.17
N THR A 8 -8.30 18.73 12.60
CA THR A 8 -7.41 18.64 13.77
C THR A 8 -5.94 18.66 13.34
N ASP A 9 -5.13 19.55 13.92
CA ASP A 9 -3.69 19.59 13.68
C ASP A 9 -3.05 18.30 14.19
N VAL A 10 -2.22 17.63 13.37
CA VAL A 10 -1.58 16.37 13.73
C VAL A 10 -0.67 16.48 14.95
N ARG A 11 -0.24 17.69 15.32
CA ARG A 11 0.58 17.96 16.52
C ARG A 11 -0.22 17.85 17.82
N ASP A 12 -1.54 18.00 17.73
CA ASP A 12 -2.48 17.93 18.87
C ASP A 12 -3.04 16.51 19.08
N VAL A 13 -2.69 15.57 18.20
CA VAL A 13 -3.14 14.17 18.24
C VAL A 13 -2.09 13.29 18.91
N ASN A 14 -2.52 12.29 19.68
CA ASN A 14 -1.63 11.27 20.22
C ASN A 14 -0.96 10.51 19.05
N ILE A 15 0.36 10.35 19.11
CA ILE A 15 1.14 9.74 18.01
C ILE A 15 0.73 8.29 17.70
N ARG A 16 0.27 7.52 18.70
CA ARG A 16 -0.21 6.15 18.49
C ARG A 16 -1.52 6.16 17.71
N ASP A 17 -2.47 7.02 18.11
CA ASP A 17 -3.77 7.14 17.45
C ASP A 17 -3.60 7.66 16.02
N LEU A 18 -2.72 8.64 15.81
CA LEU A 18 -2.37 9.16 14.50
C LEU A 18 -1.82 8.05 13.58
N ARG A 19 -0.92 7.20 14.09
CA ARG A 19 -0.35 6.09 13.33
C ARG A 19 -1.37 5.00 12.99
N GLN A 20 -2.38 4.79 13.83
CA GLN A 20 -3.47 3.85 13.54
C GLN A 20 -4.38 4.31 12.41
N LEU A 21 -4.47 5.63 12.16
CA LEU A 21 -5.23 6.17 11.04
C LEU A 21 -4.51 5.98 9.69
N MET A 22 -3.22 5.68 9.68
CA MET A 22 -2.41 5.65 8.47
C MET A 22 -1.86 4.25 8.17
N GLY A 23 -2.01 3.82 6.93
CA GLY A 23 -1.32 2.66 6.38
C GLY A 23 -0.28 3.08 5.35
N ILE A 24 0.89 2.49 5.40
CA ILE A 24 2.00 2.80 4.48
C ILE A 24 2.36 1.56 3.68
N VAL A 25 2.36 1.68 2.37
CA VAL A 25 2.94 0.69 1.47
C VAL A 25 4.14 1.34 0.79
N SER A 26 5.33 0.95 1.21
CA SER A 26 6.58 1.51 0.71
C SER A 26 7.06 0.80 -0.55
N GLN A 27 7.93 1.48 -1.29
CA GLN A 27 8.61 0.95 -2.47
C GLN A 27 9.30 -0.38 -2.21
N GLN A 28 10.01 -0.50 -1.13
CA GLN A 28 10.62 -1.74 -0.68
C GLN A 28 9.73 -2.36 0.39
N ALA A 29 9.06 -3.46 0.06
CA ALA A 29 8.26 -4.20 1.02
C ALA A 29 9.16 -4.82 2.09
N ILE A 30 9.03 -4.35 3.33
CA ILE A 30 9.75 -4.90 4.49
C ILE A 30 8.92 -6.03 5.08
N LEU A 31 9.48 -7.24 5.07
CA LEU A 31 8.90 -8.42 5.69
C LEU A 31 9.77 -8.88 6.86
N PHE A 32 9.12 -9.39 7.88
CA PHE A 32 9.80 -9.98 9.03
C PHE A 32 10.17 -11.44 8.74
N ASN A 33 11.24 -11.93 9.33
CA ASN A 33 11.61 -13.35 9.27
C ASN A 33 10.63 -14.18 10.10
N ASP A 34 9.43 -14.35 9.57
CA ASP A 34 8.30 -14.99 10.24
C ASP A 34 7.39 -15.65 9.19
N THR A 35 6.26 -16.19 9.61
CA THR A 35 5.28 -16.83 8.73
C THR A 35 4.54 -15.79 7.85
N PHE A 36 3.90 -16.27 6.79
CA PHE A 36 2.96 -15.44 6.03
C PHE A 36 1.84 -14.90 6.92
N TYR A 37 1.30 -15.76 7.79
CA TYR A 37 0.26 -15.37 8.74
C TYR A 37 0.70 -14.18 9.60
N ASN A 38 1.85 -14.28 10.28
CA ASN A 38 2.35 -13.23 11.16
C ASN A 38 2.72 -11.95 10.40
N ASN A 39 3.25 -12.07 9.19
CA ASN A 39 3.52 -10.90 8.34
C ASN A 39 2.25 -10.15 7.93
N ILE A 40 1.16 -10.84 7.62
CA ILE A 40 -0.11 -10.22 7.22
C ILE A 40 -0.85 -9.66 8.44
N SER A 41 -0.89 -10.40 9.54
CA SER A 41 -1.61 -10.04 10.77
C SER A 41 -0.84 -9.08 11.69
N PHE A 42 0.33 -8.63 11.31
CA PHE A 42 1.27 -7.85 12.13
C PHE A 42 0.65 -6.65 12.86
N SER A 43 -0.37 -6.01 12.28
CA SER A 43 -1.05 -4.86 12.86
C SER A 43 -2.14 -5.19 13.88
N ILE A 44 -2.39 -6.48 14.15
CA ILE A 44 -3.49 -6.95 15.00
C ILE A 44 -2.94 -7.48 16.33
N ASP A 45 -3.11 -6.70 17.40
CA ASP A 45 -2.54 -7.00 18.73
C ASP A 45 -3.09 -8.28 19.38
N THR A 46 -4.30 -8.71 19.06
CA THR A 46 -5.01 -9.81 19.74
C THR A 46 -4.98 -11.15 18.99
N GLY A 47 -4.20 -11.21 17.89
CA GLY A 47 -4.25 -12.32 16.95
C GLY A 47 -5.44 -12.22 15.99
N ALA A 48 -5.19 -12.46 14.72
CA ALA A 48 -6.19 -12.39 13.69
C ALA A 48 -6.82 -13.77 13.44
N GLU A 49 -8.10 -13.81 13.12
CA GLU A 49 -8.72 -15.05 12.62
C GLU A 49 -8.12 -15.42 11.26
N MET A 50 -7.84 -16.70 11.04
CA MET A 50 -7.25 -17.21 9.80
C MET A 50 -8.09 -16.82 8.57
N ASP A 51 -9.41 -16.85 8.68
CA ASP A 51 -10.31 -16.45 7.59
C ASP A 51 -10.15 -14.97 7.20
N SER A 52 -9.87 -14.11 8.17
CA SER A 52 -9.62 -12.68 7.92
C SER A 52 -8.28 -12.47 7.22
N VAL A 53 -7.24 -13.18 7.66
CA VAL A 53 -5.92 -13.18 7.02
C VAL A 53 -6.02 -13.70 5.58
N ALA A 54 -6.74 -14.81 5.37
CA ALA A 54 -6.95 -15.39 4.05
C ALA A 54 -7.74 -14.44 3.11
N ARG A 55 -8.73 -13.73 3.62
CA ARG A 55 -9.47 -12.70 2.84
C ARG A 55 -8.54 -11.55 2.43
N ALA A 56 -7.74 -11.03 3.35
CA ALA A 56 -6.77 -9.97 3.04
C ALA A 56 -5.77 -10.43 1.96
N ALA A 57 -5.26 -11.64 2.08
CA ALA A 57 -4.37 -12.24 1.09
C ALA A 57 -5.03 -12.43 -0.29
N LYS A 58 -6.31 -12.84 -0.33
CA LYS A 58 -7.06 -12.94 -1.60
C LYS A 58 -7.24 -11.59 -2.28
N ILE A 59 -7.62 -10.56 -1.53
CA ILE A 59 -7.75 -9.20 -2.06
C ILE A 59 -6.42 -8.70 -2.61
N ALA A 60 -5.31 -9.03 -1.95
CA ALA A 60 -3.96 -8.67 -2.37
C ALA A 60 -3.36 -9.59 -3.45
N ASN A 61 -4.12 -10.52 -4.03
CA ASN A 61 -3.63 -11.52 -4.98
C ASN A 61 -2.45 -12.36 -4.45
N ALA A 62 -2.41 -12.59 -3.13
CA ALA A 62 -1.34 -13.33 -2.46
C ALA A 62 -1.73 -14.77 -2.07
N HIS A 63 -3.02 -15.08 -1.98
CA HIS A 63 -3.52 -16.34 -1.47
C HIS A 63 -2.95 -17.56 -2.21
N ASP A 64 -2.96 -17.53 -3.54
CA ASP A 64 -2.62 -18.69 -4.36
C ASP A 64 -1.17 -19.13 -4.12
N PHE A 65 -0.20 -18.21 -4.27
CA PHE A 65 1.19 -18.58 -4.05
C PHE A 65 1.50 -18.94 -2.59
N ILE A 66 0.75 -18.43 -1.60
CA ILE A 66 0.88 -18.85 -0.19
C ILE A 66 0.45 -20.31 -0.04
N THR A 67 -0.71 -20.68 -0.59
CA THR A 67 -1.27 -22.03 -0.46
C THR A 67 -0.52 -23.07 -1.28
N GLU A 68 0.26 -22.69 -2.28
CA GLU A 68 1.18 -23.57 -3.01
C GLU A 68 2.43 -23.97 -2.19
N THR A 69 2.72 -23.26 -1.10
CA THR A 69 3.83 -23.66 -0.20
C THR A 69 3.45 -24.83 0.69
N ALA A 70 4.44 -25.62 1.14
CA ALA A 70 4.21 -26.87 1.89
C ALA A 70 3.39 -26.66 3.18
N GLU A 71 3.57 -25.53 3.86
CA GLU A 71 2.91 -25.22 5.13
C GLU A 71 1.88 -24.09 5.00
N GLY A 72 1.58 -23.65 3.78
CA GLY A 72 0.62 -22.58 3.51
C GLY A 72 0.96 -21.30 4.30
N TYR A 73 -0.02 -20.77 5.00
CA TYR A 73 0.15 -19.55 5.81
C TYR A 73 1.17 -19.67 6.95
N GLN A 74 1.51 -20.87 7.38
CA GLN A 74 2.53 -21.13 8.42
C GLN A 74 3.94 -21.22 7.84
N ASN A 75 4.08 -21.19 6.53
CA ASN A 75 5.39 -21.20 5.88
C ASN A 75 6.13 -19.87 6.12
N THR A 76 7.42 -19.95 6.44
CA THR A 76 8.26 -18.77 6.69
C THR A 76 8.72 -18.11 5.42
N VAL A 77 8.69 -16.76 5.38
CA VAL A 77 9.12 -15.97 4.22
C VAL A 77 10.64 -15.79 4.11
N GLY A 78 11.37 -16.17 5.18
CA GLY A 78 12.81 -15.96 5.28
C GLY A 78 13.18 -14.52 5.67
N GLU A 79 14.48 -14.29 5.88
CA GLU A 79 15.00 -12.99 6.27
C GLU A 79 14.69 -11.93 5.21
N GLY A 80 13.98 -10.87 5.60
CA GLY A 80 13.54 -9.83 4.68
C GLY A 80 12.66 -10.31 3.52
N GLY A 81 12.10 -11.53 3.60
CA GLY A 81 11.33 -12.12 2.50
C GLY A 81 12.20 -12.63 1.34
N ASN A 82 13.44 -13.04 1.61
CA ASN A 82 14.40 -13.48 0.57
C ASN A 82 13.97 -14.72 -0.23
N LYS A 83 13.00 -15.48 0.29
CA LYS A 83 12.39 -16.62 -0.42
C LYS A 83 11.32 -16.23 -1.44
N LEU A 84 10.99 -14.94 -1.53
CA LEU A 84 9.89 -14.41 -2.34
C LEU A 84 10.41 -13.53 -3.48
N SER A 85 9.67 -13.50 -4.58
CA SER A 85 9.89 -12.51 -5.65
C SER A 85 9.53 -11.09 -5.15
N GLY A 86 9.98 -10.05 -5.85
CA GLY A 86 9.63 -8.67 -5.55
C GLY A 86 8.12 -8.43 -5.50
N GLY A 87 7.39 -8.95 -6.49
CA GLY A 87 5.94 -8.86 -6.57
C GLY A 87 5.21 -9.63 -5.47
N GLN A 88 5.73 -10.79 -5.04
CA GLN A 88 5.18 -11.54 -3.92
C GLN A 88 5.36 -10.77 -2.61
N ARG A 89 6.56 -10.21 -2.34
CA ARG A 89 6.78 -9.36 -1.16
C ARG A 89 5.83 -8.18 -1.12
N GLN A 90 5.66 -7.49 -2.26
CA GLN A 90 4.76 -6.34 -2.35
C GLN A 90 3.32 -6.72 -2.05
N ARG A 91 2.82 -7.85 -2.59
CA ARG A 91 1.46 -8.34 -2.33
C ARG A 91 1.24 -8.73 -0.86
N ILE A 92 2.26 -9.26 -0.16
CA ILE A 92 2.18 -9.47 1.30
C ILE A 92 2.10 -8.14 2.07
N SER A 93 2.87 -7.13 1.67
CA SER A 93 2.79 -5.78 2.26
C SER A 93 1.41 -5.15 2.06
N ILE A 94 0.82 -5.32 0.87
CA ILE A 94 -0.55 -4.88 0.58
C ILE A 94 -1.56 -5.65 1.43
N ALA A 95 -1.43 -6.97 1.58
CA ALA A 95 -2.31 -7.78 2.43
C ALA A 95 -2.27 -7.32 3.89
N ARG A 96 -1.09 -6.95 4.40
CA ARG A 96 -0.91 -6.34 5.72
C ARG A 96 -1.68 -5.01 5.84
N ALA A 97 -1.60 -4.15 4.84
CA ALA A 97 -2.32 -2.88 4.83
C ALA A 97 -3.84 -3.09 4.74
N ILE A 98 -4.32 -4.06 3.97
CA ILE A 98 -5.74 -4.45 3.92
C ILE A 98 -6.21 -4.93 5.28
N MET A 99 -5.41 -5.76 5.96
CA MET A 99 -5.73 -6.29 7.29
C MET A 99 -5.82 -5.20 8.35
N ALA A 100 -4.92 -4.21 8.31
CA ALA A 100 -4.92 -3.04 9.20
C ALA A 100 -6.12 -2.12 8.97
N ASN A 101 -6.67 -2.11 7.76
CA ASN A 101 -7.85 -1.34 7.34
C ASN A 101 -7.81 0.17 7.74
N PRO A 102 -6.74 0.91 7.47
CA PRO A 102 -6.63 2.31 7.84
C PRO A 102 -7.47 3.20 6.92
N PRO A 103 -8.03 4.33 7.40
CA PRO A 103 -8.78 5.27 6.56
C PRO A 103 -7.88 6.10 5.63
N ILE A 104 -6.60 6.24 5.94
CA ILE A 104 -5.62 7.00 5.14
C ILE A 104 -4.51 6.06 4.68
N LEU A 105 -4.18 6.13 3.40
CA LEU A 105 -3.09 5.36 2.80
C LEU A 105 -2.01 6.29 2.26
N ILE A 106 -0.76 5.93 2.50
CA ILE A 106 0.42 6.53 1.88
C ILE A 106 1.10 5.44 1.06
N LEU A 107 1.10 5.60 -0.24
CA LEU A 107 1.58 4.61 -1.19
C LEU A 107 2.77 5.18 -1.94
N ASP A 108 3.93 4.56 -1.74
CA ASP A 108 5.14 4.86 -2.51
C ASP A 108 5.26 3.81 -3.61
N GLU A 109 4.90 4.21 -4.83
CA GLU A 109 4.77 3.28 -5.95
C GLU A 109 6.12 2.81 -6.45
N ALA A 110 6.37 1.53 -6.30
CA ALA A 110 7.54 0.89 -6.86
C ALA A 110 7.22 -0.44 -7.51
N THR A 111 6.88 -0.36 -8.74
CA THR A 111 6.75 -1.53 -9.60
C THR A 111 7.87 -1.62 -10.65
N SER A 112 8.86 -0.75 -10.58
CA SER A 112 9.89 -0.56 -11.63
C SER A 112 10.80 -1.76 -11.91
N ALA A 113 10.78 -2.79 -11.06
CA ALA A 113 11.61 -3.99 -11.19
C ALA A 113 10.81 -5.29 -11.27
N LEU A 114 9.49 -5.21 -11.51
CA LEU A 114 8.63 -6.38 -11.60
C LEU A 114 8.45 -6.82 -13.06
N ASP A 115 8.27 -8.13 -13.28
CA ASP A 115 7.76 -8.64 -14.56
C ASP A 115 6.30 -8.18 -14.77
N THR A 116 5.87 -8.19 -16.03
CA THR A 116 4.57 -7.64 -16.44
C THR A 116 3.37 -8.25 -15.70
N GLU A 117 3.40 -9.55 -15.41
CA GLU A 117 2.29 -10.22 -14.73
C GLU A 117 2.28 -9.88 -13.24
N SER A 118 3.44 -9.95 -12.58
CA SER A 118 3.58 -9.54 -11.18
C SER A 118 3.17 -8.09 -10.97
N GLU A 119 3.53 -7.22 -11.90
CA GLU A 119 3.12 -5.83 -11.90
C GLU A 119 1.60 -5.66 -11.96
N ARG A 120 0.94 -6.35 -12.91
CA ARG A 120 -0.52 -6.30 -13.05
C ARG A 120 -1.22 -6.75 -11.77
N LEU A 121 -0.74 -7.82 -11.14
CA LEU A 121 -1.30 -8.34 -9.89
C LEU A 121 -1.10 -7.38 -8.71
N VAL A 122 0.05 -6.70 -8.64
CA VAL A 122 0.31 -5.67 -7.62
C VAL A 122 -0.58 -4.46 -7.83
N GLN A 123 -0.71 -3.96 -9.07
CA GLN A 123 -1.58 -2.82 -9.39
C GLN A 123 -3.05 -3.10 -9.07
N ASP A 124 -3.56 -4.27 -9.44
CA ASP A 124 -4.93 -4.68 -9.11
C ASP A 124 -5.16 -4.75 -7.59
N ALA A 125 -4.22 -5.29 -6.84
CA ALA A 125 -4.25 -5.31 -5.37
C ALA A 125 -4.24 -3.89 -4.77
N MET A 126 -3.43 -2.98 -5.33
CA MET A 126 -3.37 -1.58 -4.91
C MET A 126 -4.68 -0.85 -5.14
N LEU A 127 -5.31 -1.02 -6.31
CA LEU A 127 -6.62 -0.42 -6.61
C LEU A 127 -7.68 -0.87 -5.59
N ARG A 128 -7.74 -2.16 -5.29
CA ARG A 128 -8.65 -2.69 -4.26
C ARG A 128 -8.34 -2.16 -2.86
N LEU A 129 -7.06 -2.00 -2.53
CA LEU A 129 -6.66 -1.40 -1.24
C LEU A 129 -7.13 0.05 -1.12
N MET A 130 -7.13 0.83 -2.21
CA MET A 130 -7.52 2.24 -2.21
C MET A 130 -9.03 2.48 -2.12
N GLU A 131 -9.86 1.49 -2.43
CA GLU A 131 -11.32 1.64 -2.42
C GLU A 131 -11.85 2.20 -1.08
N ASN A 132 -12.65 3.27 -1.15
CA ASN A 132 -13.25 3.95 -0.01
C ASN A 132 -12.25 4.49 1.04
N ARG A 133 -11.05 4.90 0.62
CA ARG A 133 -10.02 5.48 1.50
C ARG A 133 -9.42 6.74 0.90
N THR A 134 -8.92 7.61 1.77
CA THR A 134 -8.09 8.72 1.34
C THR A 134 -6.68 8.20 1.04
N SER A 135 -6.26 8.29 -0.22
CA SER A 135 -4.96 7.76 -0.66
C SER A 135 -4.06 8.86 -1.16
N ILE A 136 -2.84 8.94 -0.62
CA ILE A 136 -1.76 9.79 -1.10
C ILE A 136 -0.75 8.89 -1.79
N ILE A 137 -0.53 9.11 -3.08
CA ILE A 137 0.29 8.24 -3.91
C ILE A 137 1.48 9.03 -4.46
N ILE A 138 2.69 8.54 -4.23
CA ILE A 138 3.89 9.00 -4.93
C ILE A 138 3.96 8.17 -6.22
N ALA A 139 3.43 8.73 -7.30
CA ALA A 139 3.24 8.00 -8.54
C ALA A 139 4.45 8.16 -9.48
N HIS A 140 4.90 7.05 -10.02
CA HIS A 140 5.92 6.98 -11.07
C HIS A 140 5.35 6.52 -12.43
N ARG A 141 4.03 6.28 -12.51
CA ARG A 141 3.35 5.78 -13.69
C ARG A 141 2.11 6.59 -14.04
N LEU A 142 1.94 6.81 -15.33
CA LEU A 142 0.80 7.55 -15.86
C LEU A 142 -0.53 6.85 -15.55
N SER A 143 -0.57 5.51 -15.59
CA SER A 143 -1.78 4.72 -15.29
C SER A 143 -2.33 4.96 -13.88
N THR A 144 -1.47 5.21 -12.90
CA THR A 144 -1.88 5.54 -11.53
C THR A 144 -2.40 6.97 -11.43
N ILE A 145 -1.78 7.90 -12.17
CA ILE A 145 -2.12 9.33 -12.15
C ILE A 145 -3.48 9.59 -12.80
N GLN A 146 -3.83 8.89 -13.87
CA GLN A 146 -5.06 9.11 -14.65
C GLN A 146 -6.35 8.97 -13.83
N HIS A 147 -6.33 8.20 -12.76
CA HIS A 147 -7.50 7.92 -11.93
C HIS A 147 -7.49 8.68 -10.59
N ALA A 148 -6.52 9.58 -10.38
CA ALA A 148 -6.46 10.38 -9.18
C ALA A 148 -7.50 11.52 -9.24
N ASP A 149 -8.19 11.77 -8.12
CA ASP A 149 -9.12 12.89 -7.97
C ASP A 149 -8.37 14.23 -8.03
N MET A 150 -7.11 14.25 -7.58
CA MET A 150 -6.22 15.40 -7.60
C MET A 150 -4.78 14.96 -7.84
N ILE A 151 -4.11 15.61 -8.75
CA ILE A 151 -2.68 15.48 -9.03
C ILE A 151 -1.99 16.74 -8.54
N VAL A 152 -0.87 16.58 -7.85
CA VAL A 152 -0.01 17.68 -7.40
C VAL A 152 1.37 17.49 -8.02
N VAL A 153 1.81 18.45 -8.81
CA VAL A 153 3.15 18.46 -9.40
C VAL A 153 4.08 19.22 -8.48
N VAL A 154 5.16 18.57 -8.04
CA VAL A 154 6.14 19.17 -7.12
C VAL A 154 7.48 19.26 -7.83
N GLU A 155 8.04 20.47 -7.91
CA GLU A 155 9.37 20.74 -8.45
C GLU A 155 10.13 21.64 -7.46
N ASP A 156 11.40 21.36 -7.22
CA ASP A 156 12.27 22.08 -6.27
C ASP A 156 11.65 22.34 -4.87
N GLY A 157 10.82 21.39 -4.40
CA GLY A 157 10.17 21.49 -3.09
C GLY A 157 8.98 22.45 -3.05
N ARG A 158 8.45 22.85 -4.20
CA ARG A 158 7.28 23.71 -4.36
C ARG A 158 6.22 23.02 -5.20
N ILE A 159 4.97 23.36 -4.93
CA ILE A 159 3.86 22.96 -5.80
C ILE A 159 3.87 23.90 -7.01
N GLU A 160 4.12 23.33 -8.19
CA GLU A 160 4.08 24.05 -9.46
C GLU A 160 2.66 24.06 -10.05
N GLU A 161 2.01 22.90 -10.05
CA GLU A 161 0.67 22.74 -10.60
C GLU A 161 -0.14 21.76 -9.74
N TYR A 162 -1.45 21.89 -9.76
CA TYR A 162 -2.38 20.92 -9.21
C TYR A 162 -3.71 20.93 -9.94
N GLY A 163 -4.36 19.79 -10.03
CA GLY A 163 -5.64 19.63 -10.73
C GLY A 163 -5.94 18.18 -11.05
N THR A 164 -7.02 17.96 -11.77
CA THR A 164 -7.31 16.63 -12.35
C THR A 164 -6.40 16.37 -13.56
N HIS A 165 -6.30 15.11 -13.97
CA HIS A 165 -5.53 14.73 -15.16
C HIS A 165 -5.96 15.52 -16.41
N GLU A 166 -7.26 15.70 -16.61
CA GLU A 166 -7.82 16.44 -17.75
C GLU A 166 -7.45 17.93 -17.71
N GLU A 167 -7.55 18.56 -16.55
CA GLU A 167 -7.21 19.98 -16.37
C GLU A 167 -5.74 20.25 -16.67
N LEU A 168 -4.83 19.40 -16.15
CA LEU A 168 -3.38 19.57 -16.35
C LEU A 168 -2.94 19.33 -17.80
N ILE A 169 -3.62 18.44 -18.55
CA ILE A 169 -3.32 18.25 -19.98
C ILE A 169 -3.79 19.44 -20.82
N LEU A 170 -4.95 20.02 -20.50
CA LEU A 170 -5.53 21.12 -21.28
C LEU A 170 -4.85 22.45 -21.03
N ASN A 171 -4.29 22.66 -19.84
CA ASN A 171 -3.66 23.92 -19.43
C ASN A 171 -2.29 23.66 -18.77
N PRO A 172 -1.30 23.16 -19.51
CA PRO A 172 0.02 22.92 -18.94
C PRO A 172 0.68 24.27 -18.53
N GLY A 173 1.09 24.38 -17.26
CA GLY A 173 1.78 25.58 -16.75
C GLY A 173 0.86 26.69 -16.25
N SER A 174 -0.36 26.36 -15.82
CA SER A 174 -1.31 27.34 -15.23
C SER A 174 -1.26 27.37 -13.70
#